data_b29505f45d59eb310d89bb6693326b1a
#
_entry.id   b29505f45d59eb310d89bb6693326b1a
#
_cell.length_a   1.000
_cell.length_b   1.000
_cell.length_c   1.000
_cell.angle_alpha   90.00
_cell.angle_beta   90.00
_cell.angle_gamma   90.00
#
_symmetry.space_group_name_H-M   'P 1'
#
loop_
_entity.id
_entity.type
_entity.pdbx_description
1 polymer ?
#
loop_
_entity_poly.entity_id
_entity_poly.type
_entity_poly.pdbx_seq_one_letter_code
_entity_poly.pdbx_strand_id
1 'polypeptide(L)'
;MSPVPLRFICLTALLAAVRAPAQDHDDFEDPPISYSATKPDDVVTRLNAEFAAQAEEIRGWPARRRVRCVLETLEVPAESQLLVFTTTSLQRTLISPENPRALFFSDEAYVGWVPGGGIEITVFDPKLGATFYLVDAQESPPKPLFNRSSECLLCHKRHERTPSLRTRSVYPDRNGEPLVGSGGSNIEPSTPYRERWGGWYVTGAPGTLRHRGNVKGEKAEDFDGDQGLSSALVPDLKEIVETRRYPLGTSDVVALLMHDHQVHVHNVISTANQQSRVALHRWPAMRAVLGLPKDAAPAGSCLAQLNSQAERLIDALLLKDEAPFPEGGIKGDGVFESVYAKTRKADCKGRSLRDLDLGTRLFKYRCSPLIYSKSFGWLPKELRDLTLSRLSEGLKAPQPPAAFAHLPAEERKAIHEILTETLADLPTGWKR
;
A
#
# COMPACT_ATOMS: atom_id res chain seq x y z
N MET A 1 -68.74 -56.82 13.36
CA MET A 1 -67.32 -56.88 13.06
C MET A 1 -66.97 -55.67 12.26
N SER A 2 -66.40 -54.64 12.94
CA SER A 2 -66.01 -53.39 12.30
C SER A 2 -64.51 -53.37 12.06
N PRO A 3 -63.98 -52.86 10.94
CA PRO A 3 -62.55 -52.84 10.69
C PRO A 3 -61.91 -51.62 11.35
N VAL A 4 -60.76 -51.83 11.96
CA VAL A 4 -59.86 -50.83 12.57
C VAL A 4 -59.07 -50.15 11.47
N PRO A 5 -58.92 -48.81 11.43
CA PRO A 5 -58.05 -48.14 10.45
C PRO A 5 -56.62 -48.08 10.89
N LEU A 6 -55.73 -48.55 10.02
CA LEU A 6 -54.27 -48.48 10.14
C LEU A 6 -53.80 -47.04 10.00
N ARG A 7 -53.25 -46.42 11.04
CA ARG A 7 -52.63 -45.10 11.01
C ARG A 7 -51.16 -45.25 10.54
N PHE A 8 -50.86 -44.71 9.35
CA PHE A 8 -49.51 -44.47 8.88
C PHE A 8 -48.93 -43.29 9.63
N ILE A 9 -47.87 -43.51 10.42
CA ILE A 9 -47.06 -42.46 11.01
C ILE A 9 -45.94 -42.12 10.01
N CYS A 10 -46.06 -40.98 9.32
CA CYS A 10 -44.99 -40.42 8.52
C CYS A 10 -43.94 -39.78 9.44
N LEU A 11 -42.79 -40.43 9.62
CA LEU A 11 -41.64 -39.91 10.35
C LEU A 11 -40.85 -39.00 9.39
N THR A 12 -41.12 -37.69 9.42
CA THR A 12 -40.31 -36.68 8.74
C THR A 12 -39.02 -36.45 9.54
N ALA A 13 -37.93 -37.08 9.12
CA ALA A 13 -36.59 -36.78 9.62
C ALA A 13 -36.18 -35.37 9.15
N LEU A 14 -36.19 -34.40 10.05
CA LEU A 14 -35.58 -33.08 9.85
C LEU A 14 -34.06 -33.26 9.88
N LEU A 15 -33.42 -33.31 8.73
CA LEU A 15 -31.96 -33.16 8.62
C LEU A 15 -31.62 -31.67 8.91
N ALA A 16 -31.30 -31.39 10.17
CA ALA A 16 -30.64 -30.16 10.55
C ALA A 16 -29.21 -30.18 9.96
N ALA A 17 -29.06 -29.56 8.80
CA ALA A 17 -27.74 -29.24 8.26
C ALA A 17 -27.05 -28.27 9.23
N VAL A 18 -26.21 -28.81 10.11
CA VAL A 18 -25.26 -28.01 10.89
C VAL A 18 -24.33 -27.36 9.87
N ARG A 19 -24.61 -26.10 9.53
CA ARG A 19 -23.62 -25.27 8.82
C ARG A 19 -22.44 -25.10 9.76
N ALA A 20 -21.35 -25.82 9.48
CA ALA A 20 -20.06 -25.47 10.06
C ALA A 20 -19.83 -23.96 9.79
N PRO A 21 -19.36 -23.19 10.79
CA PRO A 21 -18.97 -21.82 10.53
C PRO A 21 -17.98 -21.85 9.38
N ALA A 22 -18.24 -21.04 8.33
CA ALA A 22 -17.27 -20.86 7.26
C ALA A 22 -16.00 -20.39 7.95
N GLN A 23 -14.98 -21.25 8.00
CA GLN A 23 -13.65 -20.84 8.39
C GLN A 23 -13.29 -19.71 7.44
N ASP A 24 -12.87 -18.58 8.00
CA ASP A 24 -12.33 -17.44 7.25
C ASP A 24 -11.10 -17.95 6.50
N HIS A 25 -11.31 -18.44 5.28
CA HIS A 25 -10.28 -19.03 4.46
C HIS A 25 -9.53 -17.90 3.76
N ASP A 26 -8.26 -17.79 4.07
CA ASP A 26 -7.38 -16.79 3.47
C ASP A 26 -7.04 -17.23 2.04
N ASP A 27 -7.68 -16.66 1.02
CA ASP A 27 -7.53 -17.04 -0.39
C ASP A 27 -6.06 -17.01 -0.88
N PHE A 28 -5.18 -16.23 -0.22
CA PHE A 28 -3.76 -16.20 -0.54
C PHE A 28 -2.97 -17.44 -0.06
N GLU A 29 -3.55 -18.28 0.77
CA GLU A 29 -2.96 -19.58 1.14
C GLU A 29 -3.31 -20.69 0.15
N ASP A 30 -4.24 -20.44 -0.79
CA ASP A 30 -4.56 -21.39 -1.86
C ASP A 30 -3.54 -21.35 -3.02
N PRO A 31 -3.41 -22.45 -3.79
CA PRO A 31 -2.72 -22.42 -5.07
C PRO A 31 -3.35 -21.39 -6.03
N PRO A 32 -2.54 -20.71 -6.82
CA PRO A 32 -1.10 -20.87 -7.01
C PRO A 32 -0.25 -20.07 -6.02
N ILE A 33 -0.83 -19.28 -5.14
CA ILE A 33 -0.09 -18.36 -4.27
C ILE A 33 0.60 -19.13 -3.14
N SER A 34 -0.18 -19.85 -2.29
CA SER A 34 0.31 -20.62 -1.15
C SER A 34 1.32 -19.81 -0.31
N TYR A 35 0.88 -18.65 0.17
CA TYR A 35 1.74 -17.59 0.69
C TYR A 35 2.73 -18.06 1.75
N SER A 36 2.26 -18.79 2.76
CA SER A 36 3.11 -19.27 3.85
C SER A 36 4.08 -20.36 3.41
N ALA A 37 3.68 -21.21 2.46
CA ALA A 37 4.49 -22.32 1.96
C ALA A 37 5.47 -21.91 0.85
N THR A 38 5.21 -20.81 0.14
CA THR A 38 6.07 -20.36 -0.95
C THR A 38 7.28 -19.61 -0.40
N LYS A 39 8.49 -20.02 -0.83
CA LYS A 39 9.71 -19.27 -0.56
C LYS A 39 9.69 -17.97 -1.38
N PRO A 40 9.88 -16.79 -0.76
CA PRO A 40 9.93 -15.54 -1.50
C PRO A 40 11.12 -15.45 -2.48
N ASP A 41 10.89 -14.78 -3.60
CA ASP A 41 11.91 -14.37 -4.58
C ASP A 41 11.97 -12.83 -4.64
N ASP A 42 12.10 -12.20 -3.49
CA ASP A 42 12.20 -10.75 -3.34
C ASP A 42 13.64 -10.28 -3.08
N VAL A 43 13.81 -8.97 -3.00
CA VAL A 43 15.12 -8.35 -2.76
C VAL A 43 15.69 -8.78 -1.41
N VAL A 44 14.88 -8.89 -0.36
CA VAL A 44 15.35 -9.23 1.00
C VAL A 44 15.87 -10.66 1.06
N THR A 45 15.25 -11.59 0.35
CA THR A 45 15.74 -12.97 0.24
C THR A 45 17.13 -13.02 -0.39
N ARG A 46 17.40 -12.18 -1.42
CA ARG A 46 18.72 -12.07 -2.04
C ARG A 46 19.74 -11.44 -1.09
N LEU A 47 19.37 -10.36 -0.40
CA LEU A 47 20.21 -9.68 0.59
C LEU A 47 20.58 -10.60 1.77
N ASN A 48 19.69 -11.50 2.20
CA ASN A 48 20.03 -12.49 3.22
C ASN A 48 21.19 -13.42 2.79
N ALA A 49 21.26 -13.76 1.49
CA ALA A 49 22.37 -14.55 0.97
C ALA A 49 23.67 -13.73 0.92
N GLU A 50 23.59 -12.47 0.52
CA GLU A 50 24.75 -11.57 0.44
C GLU A 50 25.32 -11.25 1.83
N PHE A 51 24.47 -10.99 2.81
CA PHE A 51 24.88 -10.63 4.17
C PHE A 51 25.08 -11.82 5.12
N ALA A 52 24.95 -13.07 4.63
CA ALA A 52 25.02 -14.24 5.50
C ALA A 52 26.29 -14.29 6.37
N ALA A 53 27.46 -13.98 5.80
CA ALA A 53 28.73 -13.97 6.51
C ALA A 53 28.91 -12.78 7.48
N GLN A 54 28.15 -11.70 7.30
CA GLN A 54 28.26 -10.45 8.06
C GLN A 54 27.09 -10.24 9.02
N ALA A 55 26.12 -11.16 9.06
CA ALA A 55 24.86 -10.97 9.79
C ALA A 55 25.09 -10.70 11.29
N GLU A 56 26.04 -11.41 11.93
CA GLU A 56 26.36 -11.22 13.34
C GLU A 56 27.04 -9.87 13.61
N GLU A 57 27.98 -9.48 12.73
CA GLU A 57 28.64 -8.17 12.83
C GLU A 57 27.59 -7.06 12.71
N ILE A 58 26.67 -7.12 11.72
CA ILE A 58 25.63 -6.14 11.50
C ILE A 58 24.67 -6.05 12.68
N ARG A 59 24.30 -7.18 13.31
CA ARG A 59 23.48 -7.18 14.54
C ARG A 59 24.16 -6.43 15.67
N GLY A 60 25.48 -6.54 15.80
CA GLY A 60 26.28 -5.83 16.80
C GLY A 60 26.43 -4.33 16.56
N TRP A 61 26.09 -3.81 15.39
CA TRP A 61 26.22 -2.39 15.11
C TRP A 61 25.24 -1.53 15.93
N PRO A 62 25.59 -0.26 16.22
CA PRO A 62 24.65 0.70 16.76
C PRO A 62 23.37 0.78 15.90
N ALA A 63 22.20 0.86 16.53
CA ALA A 63 20.89 0.81 15.85
C ALA A 63 20.79 1.80 14.67
N ARG A 64 21.27 3.03 14.83
CA ARG A 64 21.27 4.05 13.78
C ARG A 64 22.12 3.66 12.56
N ARG A 65 23.25 2.95 12.77
CA ARG A 65 24.07 2.42 11.69
C ARG A 65 23.36 1.30 10.95
N ARG A 66 22.68 0.41 11.69
CA ARG A 66 21.86 -0.66 11.07
C ARG A 66 20.75 -0.11 10.21
N VAL A 67 19.98 0.87 10.74
CA VAL A 67 18.90 1.52 9.97
C VAL A 67 19.46 2.15 8.69
N ARG A 68 20.55 2.89 8.78
CA ARG A 68 21.19 3.49 7.61
C ARG A 68 21.60 2.43 6.58
N CYS A 69 22.24 1.35 7.01
CA CYS A 69 22.61 0.25 6.14
C CYS A 69 21.40 -0.36 5.43
N VAL A 70 20.31 -0.62 6.17
CA VAL A 70 19.05 -1.14 5.58
C VAL A 70 18.48 -0.19 4.56
N LEU A 71 18.41 1.11 4.88
CA LEU A 71 17.88 2.13 3.95
C LEU A 71 18.72 2.21 2.66
N GLU A 72 20.06 2.27 2.79
CA GLU A 72 20.99 2.32 1.66
C GLU A 72 20.88 1.07 0.79
N THR A 73 20.84 -0.12 1.41
CA THR A 73 20.77 -1.41 0.71
C THR A 73 19.43 -1.61 -0.04
N LEU A 74 18.33 -1.11 0.52
CA LEU A 74 17.02 -1.16 -0.10
C LEU A 74 16.72 0.04 -1.00
N GLU A 75 17.70 0.94 -1.19
CA GLU A 75 17.52 2.18 -1.96
C GLU A 75 16.32 3.02 -1.47
N VAL A 76 16.11 3.05 -0.14
CA VAL A 76 15.07 3.85 0.49
C VAL A 76 15.66 5.17 0.97
N PRO A 77 15.22 6.32 0.45
CA PRO A 77 15.75 7.61 0.86
C PRO A 77 15.37 7.93 2.31
N ALA A 78 16.36 8.34 3.11
CA ALA A 78 16.10 8.78 4.48
C ALA A 78 15.17 10.01 4.53
N GLU A 79 15.16 10.79 3.47
CA GLU A 79 14.32 11.97 3.26
C GLU A 79 12.82 11.67 3.14
N SER A 80 12.46 10.39 2.94
CA SER A 80 11.06 9.93 3.00
C SER A 80 10.55 9.70 4.43
N GLN A 81 11.31 10.11 5.45
CA GLN A 81 10.97 9.90 6.85
C GLN A 81 9.61 10.47 7.22
N LEU A 82 8.79 9.62 7.85
CA LEU A 82 7.54 9.96 8.52
C LEU A 82 7.61 9.52 9.98
N LEU A 83 6.97 10.23 10.89
CA LEU A 83 6.98 9.89 12.31
C LEU A 83 5.57 9.61 12.82
N VAL A 84 5.38 8.42 13.38
CA VAL A 84 4.11 7.91 13.94
C VAL A 84 4.27 7.73 15.44
N PHE A 85 3.50 8.48 16.24
CA PHE A 85 3.58 8.43 17.68
C PHE A 85 2.51 7.55 18.34
N THR A 86 1.58 7.02 17.56
CA THR A 86 0.56 6.09 18.07
C THR A 86 1.04 4.66 18.17
N THR A 87 0.59 3.94 19.19
CA THR A 87 1.03 2.59 19.58
C THR A 87 0.40 1.47 18.73
N THR A 88 0.20 1.69 17.44
CA THR A 88 -0.49 0.77 16.52
C THR A 88 0.41 -0.23 15.79
N SER A 89 1.63 -0.46 16.26
CA SER A 89 2.62 -1.40 15.69
C SER A 89 2.84 -2.61 16.61
N LEU A 90 3.49 -3.67 16.12
CA LEU A 90 3.97 -4.78 16.95
C LEU A 90 4.93 -4.29 18.06
N GLN A 91 5.68 -3.22 17.82
CA GLN A 91 6.62 -2.62 18.76
C GLN A 91 5.98 -1.54 19.65
N ARG A 92 4.66 -1.60 19.87
CA ARG A 92 3.86 -0.59 20.56
C ARG A 92 4.41 -0.17 21.93
N THR A 93 5.05 -1.07 22.66
CA THR A 93 5.61 -0.80 24.00
C THR A 93 6.79 0.16 24.00
N LEU A 94 7.40 0.41 22.84
CA LEU A 94 8.51 1.35 22.65
C LEU A 94 8.05 2.69 22.07
N ILE A 95 6.82 2.76 21.55
CA ILE A 95 6.32 3.95 20.85
C ILE A 95 5.65 4.89 21.85
N SER A 96 6.00 6.15 21.77
CA SER A 96 5.34 7.25 22.47
C SER A 96 5.45 8.54 21.66
N PRO A 97 4.78 9.63 22.07
CA PRO A 97 4.99 10.93 21.43
C PRO A 97 6.45 11.40 21.42
N GLU A 98 7.25 11.09 22.45
CA GLU A 98 8.66 11.46 22.55
C GLU A 98 9.58 10.46 21.84
N ASN A 99 9.09 9.23 21.57
CA ASN A 99 9.80 8.17 20.89
C ASN A 99 8.97 7.59 19.72
N PRO A 100 8.60 8.38 18.71
CA PRO A 100 7.77 7.92 17.61
C PRO A 100 8.47 6.86 16.76
N ARG A 101 7.69 6.02 16.09
CA ARG A 101 8.15 5.12 15.05
C ARG A 101 8.44 5.92 13.78
N ALA A 102 9.65 5.79 13.25
CA ALA A 102 10.00 6.30 11.94
C ALA A 102 9.57 5.31 10.85
N LEU A 103 8.97 5.82 9.77
CA LEU A 103 8.69 5.10 8.55
C LEU A 103 9.45 5.76 7.40
N PHE A 104 9.97 4.93 6.50
CA PHE A 104 10.66 5.35 5.28
C PHE A 104 10.10 4.55 4.11
N PHE A 105 10.12 5.11 2.92
CA PHE A 105 9.58 4.44 1.75
C PHE A 105 10.27 4.83 0.45
N SER A 106 10.21 3.92 -0.51
CA SER A 106 10.53 4.12 -1.92
C SER A 106 9.45 3.46 -2.77
N ASP A 107 9.61 3.45 -4.10
CA ASP A 107 8.69 2.75 -5.00
C ASP A 107 8.70 1.21 -4.81
N GLU A 108 9.69 0.67 -4.10
CA GLU A 108 9.93 -0.77 -4.03
C GLU A 108 9.92 -1.32 -2.60
N ALA A 109 10.02 -0.46 -1.57
CA ALA A 109 10.18 -0.90 -0.19
C ALA A 109 9.63 0.10 0.83
N TYR A 110 9.26 -0.43 2.00
CA TYR A 110 8.90 0.33 3.19
C TYR A 110 9.73 -0.17 4.37
N VAL A 111 10.25 0.75 5.16
CA VAL A 111 11.05 0.46 6.34
C VAL A 111 10.45 1.17 7.54
N GLY A 112 10.19 0.43 8.62
CA GLY A 112 9.74 0.96 9.91
C GLY A 112 10.79 0.74 10.98
N TRP A 113 10.99 1.73 11.85
CA TRP A 113 11.94 1.61 12.95
C TRP A 113 11.53 2.44 14.15
N VAL A 114 11.71 1.86 15.34
CA VAL A 114 11.56 2.58 16.61
C VAL A 114 12.91 2.62 17.28
N PRO A 115 13.40 3.78 17.78
CA PRO A 115 14.60 3.81 18.61
C PRO A 115 14.47 2.88 19.83
N GLY A 116 15.41 1.94 19.94
CA GLY A 116 15.36 0.88 20.96
C GLY A 116 14.75 -0.43 20.50
N GLY A 117 14.16 -0.48 19.31
CA GLY A 117 13.52 -1.67 18.73
C GLY A 117 14.19 -2.20 17.48
N GLY A 118 13.50 -3.16 16.85
CA GLY A 118 13.88 -3.78 15.58
C GLY A 118 13.52 -2.92 14.38
N ILE A 119 13.98 -3.37 13.20
CA ILE A 119 13.65 -2.73 11.91
C ILE A 119 12.65 -3.62 11.18
N GLU A 120 11.49 -3.08 10.87
CA GLU A 120 10.42 -3.72 10.11
C GLU A 120 10.60 -3.38 8.63
N ILE A 121 10.50 -4.36 7.74
CA ILE A 121 10.68 -4.17 6.31
C ILE A 121 9.50 -4.78 5.57
N THR A 122 8.94 -4.05 4.62
CA THR A 122 8.01 -4.58 3.63
C THR A 122 8.58 -4.35 2.25
N VAL A 123 8.64 -5.42 1.46
CA VAL A 123 9.00 -5.40 0.04
C VAL A 123 7.98 -6.18 -0.76
N PHE A 124 8.15 -6.26 -2.06
CA PHE A 124 7.21 -6.97 -2.92
C PHE A 124 7.88 -8.15 -3.61
N ASP A 125 7.14 -9.25 -3.67
CA ASP A 125 7.50 -10.49 -4.35
C ASP A 125 6.65 -10.65 -5.61
N PRO A 126 7.20 -11.15 -6.72
CA PRO A 126 6.47 -11.30 -7.98
C PRO A 126 5.17 -12.14 -7.89
N LYS A 127 5.12 -13.08 -6.95
CA LYS A 127 3.99 -13.99 -6.78
C LYS A 127 3.18 -13.70 -5.51
N LEU A 128 3.88 -13.42 -4.41
CA LEU A 128 3.27 -13.26 -3.08
C LEU A 128 2.71 -11.86 -2.83
N GLY A 129 3.09 -10.85 -3.65
CA GLY A 129 2.79 -9.45 -3.35
C GLY A 129 3.62 -8.96 -2.16
N ALA A 130 2.99 -8.26 -1.20
CA ALA A 130 3.71 -7.73 -0.04
C ALA A 130 4.27 -8.85 0.85
N THR A 131 5.56 -8.79 1.18
CA THR A 131 6.29 -9.68 2.09
C THR A 131 6.89 -8.88 3.23
N PHE A 132 6.90 -9.46 4.43
CA PHE A 132 7.22 -8.76 5.67
C PHE A 132 8.40 -9.41 6.38
N TYR A 133 9.35 -8.57 6.82
CA TYR A 133 10.56 -9.00 7.49
C TYR A 133 10.84 -8.17 8.73
N LEU A 134 11.56 -8.76 9.68
CA LEU A 134 12.04 -8.10 10.89
C LEU A 134 13.55 -8.30 11.02
N VAL A 135 14.28 -7.24 11.32
CA VAL A 135 15.66 -7.27 11.78
C VAL A 135 15.63 -6.99 13.26
N ASP A 136 15.82 -8.02 14.07
CA ASP A 136 15.94 -7.89 15.53
C ASP A 136 17.39 -8.09 15.95
N ALA A 137 17.91 -7.13 16.71
CA ALA A 137 19.25 -7.21 17.27
C ALA A 137 19.40 -8.26 18.38
N GLN A 138 18.28 -8.65 19.01
CA GLN A 138 18.25 -9.60 20.13
C GLN A 138 18.03 -11.06 19.71
N GLU A 139 17.79 -11.31 18.43
CA GLU A 139 17.63 -12.69 17.95
C GLU A 139 18.94 -13.46 18.03
N SER A 140 18.86 -14.63 18.64
CA SER A 140 20.04 -15.53 18.77
C SER A 140 20.35 -16.24 17.46
N PRO A 141 21.64 -16.41 17.07
CA PRO A 141 22.06 -17.21 15.93
C PRO A 141 21.57 -18.69 16.01
N PRO A 142 21.39 -19.39 14.88
CA PRO A 142 21.77 -19.04 13.51
C PRO A 142 20.57 -18.59 12.65
N LYS A 143 20.09 -17.37 12.84
CA LYS A 143 19.00 -16.83 12.00
C LYS A 143 19.53 -15.88 10.94
N PRO A 144 18.89 -15.79 9.75
CA PRO A 144 19.26 -14.79 8.75
C PRO A 144 19.11 -13.39 9.31
N LEU A 145 19.80 -12.40 8.74
CA LEU A 145 19.71 -11.01 9.19
C LEU A 145 18.28 -10.47 9.12
N PHE A 146 17.58 -10.81 8.03
CA PHE A 146 16.20 -10.43 7.78
C PHE A 146 15.30 -11.65 7.95
N ASN A 147 14.52 -11.70 9.02
CA ASN A 147 13.59 -12.79 9.30
C ASN A 147 12.21 -12.50 8.71
N ARG A 148 11.71 -13.40 7.85
CA ARG A 148 10.32 -13.33 7.41
C ARG A 148 9.40 -13.56 8.61
N SER A 149 8.52 -12.60 8.91
CA SER A 149 7.63 -12.66 10.06
C SER A 149 6.19 -12.89 9.65
N SER A 150 5.60 -14.00 10.13
CA SER A 150 4.16 -14.26 9.98
C SER A 150 3.31 -13.43 10.96
N GLU A 151 3.88 -12.92 12.05
CA GLU A 151 3.17 -12.06 13.00
C GLU A 151 2.66 -10.76 12.36
N CYS A 152 3.37 -10.26 11.35
CA CYS A 152 2.93 -9.10 10.58
C CYS A 152 1.55 -9.32 9.96
N LEU A 153 1.23 -10.54 9.55
CA LEU A 153 -0.06 -10.88 8.96
C LEU A 153 -1.24 -10.73 9.93
N LEU A 154 -1.02 -10.71 11.26
CA LEU A 154 -2.08 -10.44 12.24
C LEU A 154 -2.78 -9.10 11.97
N CYS A 155 -2.03 -8.11 11.50
CA CYS A 155 -2.55 -6.80 11.13
C CYS A 155 -2.68 -6.61 9.61
N HIS A 156 -1.79 -7.21 8.82
CA HIS A 156 -1.63 -6.94 7.39
C HIS A 156 -2.42 -7.86 6.45
N LYS A 157 -3.16 -8.87 6.96
CA LYS A 157 -3.96 -9.79 6.13
C LYS A 157 -5.46 -9.41 5.99
N ARG A 158 -5.93 -8.37 6.69
CA ARG A 158 -7.38 -8.10 6.82
C ARG A 158 -8.02 -7.35 5.66
N HIS A 159 -7.27 -6.79 4.73
CA HIS A 159 -7.84 -6.03 3.62
C HIS A 159 -7.89 -6.88 2.36
N GLU A 160 -9.09 -7.06 1.80
CA GLU A 160 -9.33 -7.76 0.52
C GLU A 160 -8.75 -9.18 0.43
N ARG A 161 -8.55 -9.86 1.57
CA ARG A 161 -8.00 -11.22 1.64
C ARG A 161 -6.61 -11.36 1.00
N THR A 162 -5.83 -10.27 0.98
CA THR A 162 -4.48 -10.20 0.41
C THR A 162 -3.57 -9.53 1.44
N PRO A 163 -2.33 -10.00 1.65
CA PRO A 163 -1.35 -9.29 2.46
C PRO A 163 -1.14 -7.87 1.94
N SER A 164 -1.36 -6.86 2.79
CA SER A 164 -1.46 -5.46 2.38
C SER A 164 -0.84 -4.52 3.40
N LEU A 165 -0.41 -3.35 2.93
CA LEU A 165 0.02 -2.23 3.77
C LEU A 165 -1.20 -1.52 4.37
N ARG A 166 -0.98 -0.82 5.49
CA ARG A 166 -2.04 -0.07 6.16
C ARG A 166 -1.53 1.26 6.66
N THR A 167 -2.17 2.34 6.21
CA THR A 167 -2.02 3.66 6.79
C THR A 167 -3.26 3.95 7.63
N ARG A 168 -3.08 4.09 8.94
CA ARG A 168 -4.19 4.32 9.87
C ARG A 168 -4.17 5.72 10.42
N SER A 169 -5.36 6.31 10.53
CA SER A 169 -5.64 7.50 11.32
C SER A 169 -6.46 7.10 12.54
N VAL A 170 -5.99 7.46 13.72
CA VAL A 170 -6.64 7.12 15.00
C VAL A 170 -6.84 8.37 15.85
N TYR A 171 -7.45 8.21 17.01
CA TYR A 171 -7.63 9.26 18.02
C TYR A 171 -6.68 8.97 19.19
N PRO A 172 -5.45 9.53 19.20
CA PRO A 172 -4.46 9.21 20.23
C PRO A 172 -4.70 9.99 21.51
N ASP A 173 -4.50 9.31 22.64
CA ASP A 173 -4.39 9.98 23.93
C ASP A 173 -3.04 10.72 24.08
N ARG A 174 -2.78 11.29 25.26
CA ARG A 174 -1.53 12.01 25.55
C ARG A 174 -0.28 11.12 25.46
N ASN A 175 -0.43 9.81 25.64
CA ASN A 175 0.66 8.83 25.58
C ASN A 175 0.80 8.19 24.17
N GLY A 176 -0.10 8.52 23.23
CA GLY A 176 -0.14 7.95 21.90
C GLY A 176 -0.99 6.67 21.79
N GLU A 177 -1.67 6.25 22.88
CA GLU A 177 -2.58 5.11 22.84
C GLU A 177 -3.88 5.49 22.11
N PRO A 178 -4.38 4.65 21.19
CA PRO A 178 -5.68 4.88 20.57
C PRO A 178 -6.80 4.86 21.62
N LEU A 179 -7.60 5.90 21.69
CA LEU A 179 -8.75 5.98 22.62
C LEU A 179 -9.75 4.85 22.34
N VAL A 180 -10.10 4.12 23.41
CA VAL A 180 -11.03 3.00 23.32
C VAL A 180 -12.41 3.48 22.89
N GLY A 181 -12.99 2.80 21.90
CA GLY A 181 -14.31 3.13 21.37
C GLY A 181 -14.37 4.30 20.38
N SER A 182 -13.28 5.08 20.25
CA SER A 182 -13.25 6.21 19.29
C SER A 182 -13.03 5.76 17.85
N GLY A 183 -12.70 4.49 17.66
CA GLY A 183 -12.46 3.94 16.33
C GLY A 183 -11.13 4.34 15.72
N GLY A 184 -11.10 4.40 14.43
CA GLY A 184 -9.97 4.77 13.59
C GLY A 184 -10.26 4.28 12.19
N SER A 185 -9.71 4.95 11.18
CA SER A 185 -9.91 4.61 9.77
C SER A 185 -8.61 4.21 9.10
N ASN A 186 -8.69 3.40 8.06
CA ASN A 186 -7.63 3.34 7.08
C ASN A 186 -7.73 4.59 6.20
N ILE A 187 -6.60 5.13 5.81
CA ILE A 187 -6.54 6.25 4.87
C ILE A 187 -6.60 5.68 3.46
N GLU A 188 -7.63 6.08 2.73
CA GLU A 188 -7.84 5.79 1.31
C GLU A 188 -7.74 7.10 0.51
N PRO A 189 -7.56 7.09 -0.81
CA PRO A 189 -7.47 8.32 -1.60
C PRO A 189 -8.64 9.28 -1.41
N SER A 190 -9.86 8.76 -1.29
CA SER A 190 -11.08 9.52 -1.05
C SER A 190 -11.28 10.01 0.38
N THR A 191 -10.46 9.53 1.34
CA THR A 191 -10.56 9.96 2.74
C THR A 191 -10.34 11.46 2.83
N PRO A 192 -11.29 12.24 3.37
CA PRO A 192 -11.10 13.68 3.57
C PRO A 192 -9.86 13.97 4.42
N TYR A 193 -9.11 15.01 4.10
CA TYR A 193 -7.90 15.37 4.85
C TYR A 193 -8.14 15.58 6.34
N ARG A 194 -9.30 16.14 6.69
CA ARG A 194 -9.73 16.32 8.08
C ARG A 194 -9.81 15.01 8.89
N GLU A 195 -9.77 13.86 8.22
CA GLU A 195 -9.81 12.54 8.85
C GLU A 195 -8.46 11.84 8.84
N ARG A 196 -7.44 12.43 8.17
CA ARG A 196 -6.12 11.81 8.00
C ARG A 196 -5.16 12.14 9.15
N TRP A 197 -4.18 11.27 9.31
CA TRP A 197 -2.94 11.40 10.08
C TRP A 197 -3.11 11.54 11.59
N GLY A 198 -4.25 11.16 12.16
CA GLY A 198 -4.37 11.01 13.60
C GLY A 198 -3.37 10.00 14.15
N GLY A 199 -2.53 10.43 15.09
CA GLY A 199 -1.41 9.64 15.62
C GLY A 199 -0.09 9.79 14.87
N TRP A 200 -0.03 10.73 13.89
CA TRP A 200 1.16 11.04 13.09
C TRP A 200 1.64 12.45 13.38
N TYR A 201 2.95 12.68 13.28
CA TYR A 201 3.50 14.02 13.19
C TYR A 201 3.43 14.51 11.75
N VAL A 202 3.15 15.80 11.58
CA VAL A 202 3.05 16.49 10.29
C VAL A 202 3.86 17.77 10.40
N THR A 203 4.90 17.89 9.58
CA THR A 203 5.72 19.10 9.44
C THR A 203 5.54 19.71 8.06
N GLY A 204 5.94 20.97 7.89
CA GLY A 204 5.71 21.75 6.68
C GLY A 204 4.53 22.70 6.81
N ALA A 205 4.12 23.31 5.70
CA ALA A 205 3.02 24.24 5.62
C ALA A 205 1.81 23.57 4.93
N PRO A 206 0.83 23.07 5.70
CA PRO A 206 -0.35 22.44 5.12
C PRO A 206 -1.33 23.45 4.47
N GLY A 207 -1.02 24.73 4.44
CA GLY A 207 -1.89 25.77 3.93
C GLY A 207 -3.18 25.90 4.76
N THR A 208 -4.32 25.86 4.09
CA THR A 208 -5.63 25.80 4.74
C THR A 208 -6.11 24.38 5.04
N LEU A 209 -5.29 23.37 4.72
CA LEU A 209 -5.60 21.96 4.97
C LEU A 209 -5.70 21.71 6.47
N ARG A 210 -6.82 21.11 6.89
CA ARG A 210 -7.08 20.70 8.26
C ARG A 210 -6.98 19.19 8.38
N HIS A 211 -6.20 18.71 9.35
CA HIS A 211 -5.92 17.30 9.55
C HIS A 211 -5.81 16.94 11.04
N ARG A 212 -5.87 15.65 11.39
CA ARG A 212 -5.72 15.15 12.76
C ARG A 212 -4.27 14.96 13.20
N GLY A 213 -3.31 15.14 12.32
CA GLY A 213 -1.88 15.06 12.68
C GLY A 213 -1.49 16.09 13.74
N ASN A 214 -0.54 15.75 14.60
CA ASN A 214 -0.06 16.55 15.72
C ASN A 214 -1.06 16.72 16.87
N VAL A 215 -2.27 16.16 16.78
CA VAL A 215 -3.33 16.31 17.78
C VAL A 215 -3.35 15.11 18.72
N LYS A 216 -3.52 15.37 20.02
CA LYS A 216 -3.69 14.41 21.10
C LYS A 216 -4.84 14.87 21.99
N GLY A 217 -5.64 13.94 22.53
CA GLY A 217 -6.79 14.24 23.37
C GLY A 217 -6.87 13.33 24.58
N GLU A 218 -7.85 13.53 25.45
CA GLU A 218 -8.14 12.64 26.59
C GLU A 218 -9.37 11.77 26.34
N LYS A 219 -10.25 12.22 25.45
CA LYS A 219 -11.52 11.56 25.12
C LYS A 219 -11.90 11.83 23.66
N ALA A 220 -12.87 11.07 23.15
CA ALA A 220 -13.27 11.15 21.74
C ALA A 220 -13.77 12.56 21.36
N GLU A 221 -14.49 13.23 22.27
CA GLU A 221 -15.06 14.56 22.03
C GLU A 221 -13.98 15.65 21.83
N ASP A 222 -12.75 15.42 22.30
CA ASP A 222 -11.62 16.34 22.05
C ASP A 222 -11.24 16.42 20.58
N PHE A 223 -11.69 15.45 19.76
CA PHE A 223 -11.47 15.38 18.32
C PHE A 223 -12.69 15.86 17.50
N ASP A 224 -13.74 16.32 18.17
CA ASP A 224 -14.91 16.85 17.49
C ASP A 224 -14.67 18.29 17.02
N GLY A 225 -15.26 18.59 15.85
CA GLY A 225 -15.17 19.92 15.27
C GLY A 225 -13.73 20.35 14.94
N ASP A 226 -13.49 21.65 15.06
CA ASP A 226 -12.22 22.27 14.69
C ASP A 226 -11.10 22.08 15.73
N GLN A 227 -11.45 21.77 16.97
CA GLN A 227 -10.47 21.56 18.06
C GLN A 227 -9.65 20.28 17.83
N GLY A 228 -10.25 19.25 17.21
CA GLY A 228 -9.59 18.00 16.87
C GLY A 228 -8.73 18.05 15.61
N LEU A 229 -8.48 19.24 15.06
CA LEU A 229 -7.79 19.43 13.79
C LEU A 229 -6.62 20.41 13.91
N SER A 230 -5.53 20.12 13.21
CA SER A 230 -4.37 21.00 13.06
C SER A 230 -4.31 21.57 11.63
N SER A 231 -3.86 22.81 11.51
CA SER A 231 -3.40 23.42 10.27
C SER A 231 -2.15 24.25 10.53
N ALA A 232 -1.47 23.98 11.64
CA ALA A 232 -0.31 24.74 12.06
C ALA A 232 0.88 24.50 11.14
N LEU A 233 1.63 25.57 10.85
CA LEU A 233 2.96 25.46 10.30
C LEU A 233 3.90 24.89 11.38
N VAL A 234 4.40 23.68 11.16
CA VAL A 234 5.37 23.04 12.06
C VAL A 234 6.66 22.82 11.27
N PRO A 235 7.70 23.62 11.51
CA PRO A 235 8.93 23.54 10.70
C PRO A 235 9.77 22.32 11.04
N ASP A 236 9.81 21.91 12.29
CA ASP A 236 10.53 20.72 12.78
C ASP A 236 9.91 20.21 14.10
N LEU A 237 10.41 19.08 14.60
CA LEU A 237 9.91 18.41 15.81
C LEU A 237 10.88 18.46 16.99
N LYS A 238 11.89 19.31 16.96
CA LYS A 238 12.96 19.36 17.99
C LYS A 238 12.45 19.65 19.41
N GLU A 239 11.33 20.37 19.53
CA GLU A 239 10.73 20.69 20.84
C GLU A 239 9.90 19.52 21.43
N ILE A 240 9.62 18.48 20.60
CA ILE A 240 8.75 17.35 20.99
C ILE A 240 9.55 16.05 21.03
N VAL A 241 10.46 15.86 20.07
CA VAL A 241 11.21 14.62 19.85
C VAL A 241 12.70 14.89 19.93
N GLU A 242 13.46 13.98 20.53
CA GLU A 242 14.93 14.01 20.42
C GLU A 242 15.38 13.68 18.99
N THR A 243 15.35 14.69 18.11
CA THR A 243 15.55 14.54 16.66
C THR A 243 16.91 13.93 16.28
N ARG A 244 17.94 14.06 17.15
CA ARG A 244 19.25 13.42 16.94
C ARG A 244 19.19 11.88 16.88
N ARG A 245 18.13 11.27 17.39
CA ARG A 245 17.91 9.82 17.31
C ARG A 245 17.48 9.37 15.93
N TYR A 246 16.96 10.25 15.10
CA TYR A 246 16.40 9.98 13.77
C TYR A 246 17.30 10.52 12.66
N PRO A 247 17.18 10.03 11.43
CA PRO A 247 17.84 10.62 10.25
C PRO A 247 17.49 12.09 10.05
N LEU A 248 16.22 12.46 10.19
CA LEU A 248 15.71 13.82 10.04
C LEU A 248 14.94 14.28 11.28
N GLY A 249 14.80 15.59 11.43
CA GLY A 249 13.98 16.22 12.48
C GLY A 249 12.54 16.50 12.05
N THR A 250 12.10 15.95 10.92
CA THR A 250 10.83 16.26 10.27
C THR A 250 10.01 15.02 9.94
N SER A 251 8.72 15.23 9.67
CA SER A 251 7.75 14.28 9.13
C SER A 251 6.94 15.06 8.08
N ASP A 252 7.50 15.20 6.89
CA ASP A 252 7.06 16.15 5.88
C ASP A 252 5.68 15.84 5.33
N VAL A 253 4.84 16.87 5.16
CA VAL A 253 3.46 16.73 4.68
C VAL A 253 3.38 16.22 3.24
N VAL A 254 4.34 16.56 2.38
CA VAL A 254 4.37 16.06 0.99
C VAL A 254 4.78 14.59 0.96
N ALA A 255 5.73 14.20 1.82
CA ALA A 255 6.08 12.79 2.00
C ALA A 255 4.90 11.97 2.54
N LEU A 256 4.09 12.52 3.48
CA LEU A 256 2.86 11.87 3.95
C LEU A 256 1.85 11.62 2.84
N LEU A 257 1.59 12.63 2.02
CA LEU A 257 0.69 12.52 0.86
C LEU A 257 1.17 11.47 -0.14
N MET A 258 2.49 11.47 -0.41
CA MET A 258 3.09 10.48 -1.30
C MET A 258 2.99 9.05 -0.72
N HIS A 259 3.23 8.90 0.58
CA HIS A 259 3.09 7.61 1.27
C HIS A 259 1.66 7.08 1.20
N ASP A 260 0.64 7.92 1.50
CA ASP A 260 -0.77 7.54 1.40
C ASP A 260 -1.11 7.02 -0.01
N HIS A 261 -0.68 7.77 -1.03
CA HIS A 261 -0.87 7.40 -2.44
C HIS A 261 -0.18 6.07 -2.77
N GLN A 262 1.10 5.92 -2.41
CA GLN A 262 1.87 4.72 -2.75
C GLN A 262 1.33 3.47 -2.05
N VAL A 263 0.96 3.55 -0.77
CA VAL A 263 0.36 2.44 -0.04
C VAL A 263 -0.92 1.96 -0.72
N HIS A 264 -1.79 2.87 -1.13
CA HIS A 264 -3.03 2.52 -1.86
C HIS A 264 -2.72 1.79 -3.18
N VAL A 265 -1.89 2.38 -4.02
CA VAL A 265 -1.59 1.81 -5.36
C VAL A 265 -0.88 0.46 -5.24
N HIS A 266 0.07 0.30 -4.31
CA HIS A 266 0.72 -0.99 -4.05
C HIS A 266 -0.27 -2.07 -3.60
N ASN A 267 -1.23 -1.73 -2.74
CA ASN A 267 -2.27 -2.67 -2.33
C ASN A 267 -3.14 -3.10 -3.51
N VAL A 268 -3.52 -2.17 -4.38
CA VAL A 268 -4.30 -2.48 -5.60
C VAL A 268 -3.48 -3.38 -6.53
N ILE A 269 -2.20 -3.07 -6.77
CA ILE A 269 -1.31 -3.90 -7.61
C ILE A 269 -1.16 -5.31 -7.01
N SER A 270 -0.91 -5.44 -5.70
CA SER A 270 -0.75 -6.74 -5.03
C SER A 270 -2.02 -7.58 -5.11
N THR A 271 -3.18 -6.97 -4.86
CA THR A 271 -4.48 -7.63 -4.97
C THR A 271 -4.76 -8.08 -6.41
N ALA A 272 -4.55 -7.19 -7.38
CA ALA A 272 -4.75 -7.50 -8.79
C ALA A 272 -3.82 -8.62 -9.27
N ASN A 273 -2.56 -8.61 -8.82
CA ASN A 273 -1.59 -9.67 -9.11
C ASN A 273 -2.08 -11.03 -8.61
N GLN A 274 -2.42 -11.14 -7.32
CA GLN A 274 -2.81 -12.42 -6.73
C GLN A 274 -4.15 -12.93 -7.29
N GLN A 275 -5.18 -12.10 -7.36
CA GLN A 275 -6.50 -12.50 -7.86
C GLN A 275 -6.46 -12.92 -9.33
N SER A 276 -5.67 -12.23 -10.15
CA SER A 276 -5.51 -12.61 -11.55
C SER A 276 -4.73 -13.92 -11.71
N ARG A 277 -3.68 -14.17 -10.88
CA ARG A 277 -2.97 -15.46 -10.87
C ARG A 277 -3.89 -16.59 -10.49
N VAL A 278 -4.76 -16.44 -9.50
CA VAL A 278 -5.76 -17.44 -9.11
C VAL A 278 -6.74 -17.70 -10.24
N ALA A 279 -7.26 -16.67 -10.90
CA ALA A 279 -8.16 -16.81 -12.04
C ALA A 279 -7.51 -17.54 -13.22
N LEU A 280 -6.29 -17.16 -13.57
CA LEU A 280 -5.50 -17.78 -14.64
C LEU A 280 -5.10 -19.23 -14.30
N HIS A 281 -4.81 -19.52 -13.04
CA HIS A 281 -4.53 -20.91 -12.58
C HIS A 281 -5.73 -21.83 -12.73
N ARG A 282 -6.94 -21.33 -12.49
CA ARG A 282 -8.20 -22.07 -12.64
C ARG A 282 -8.68 -22.19 -14.09
N TRP A 283 -8.19 -21.32 -14.97
CA TRP A 283 -8.64 -21.25 -16.36
C TRP A 283 -8.48 -22.55 -17.17
N PRO A 284 -7.35 -23.29 -17.11
CA PRO A 284 -7.21 -24.54 -17.88
C PRO A 284 -8.29 -25.57 -17.56
N ALA A 285 -8.67 -25.74 -16.29
CA ALA A 285 -9.72 -26.66 -15.89
C ALA A 285 -11.10 -26.18 -16.39
N MET A 286 -11.40 -24.89 -16.24
CA MET A 286 -12.65 -24.30 -16.73
C MET A 286 -12.77 -24.41 -18.27
N ARG A 287 -11.69 -24.12 -18.99
CA ARG A 287 -11.60 -24.25 -20.44
C ARG A 287 -11.90 -25.65 -20.91
N ALA A 288 -11.36 -26.67 -20.22
CA ALA A 288 -11.62 -28.08 -20.51
C ALA A 288 -13.10 -28.44 -20.33
N VAL A 289 -13.74 -27.98 -19.25
CA VAL A 289 -15.18 -28.16 -19.00
C VAL A 289 -16.03 -27.51 -20.10
N LEU A 290 -15.59 -26.36 -20.61
CA LEU A 290 -16.28 -25.64 -21.70
C LEU A 290 -16.00 -26.22 -23.10
N GLY A 291 -15.16 -27.25 -23.22
CA GLY A 291 -14.80 -27.86 -24.51
C GLY A 291 -14.01 -26.95 -25.44
N LEU A 292 -13.31 -25.91 -24.87
CA LEU A 292 -12.57 -24.95 -25.68
C LEU A 292 -11.16 -25.46 -26.03
N PRO A 293 -10.54 -24.99 -27.14
CA PRO A 293 -9.18 -25.33 -27.54
C PRO A 293 -8.14 -25.03 -26.42
N LYS A 294 -7.01 -25.74 -26.41
CA LYS A 294 -5.95 -25.58 -25.40
C LYS A 294 -5.32 -24.17 -25.36
N ASP A 295 -5.32 -23.48 -26.48
CA ASP A 295 -4.79 -22.14 -26.69
C ASP A 295 -5.86 -21.04 -26.63
N ALA A 296 -7.11 -21.40 -26.27
CA ALA A 296 -8.16 -20.40 -26.13
C ALA A 296 -7.81 -19.37 -25.05
N ALA A 297 -7.98 -18.09 -25.40
CA ALA A 297 -7.79 -16.98 -24.48
C ALA A 297 -8.78 -17.06 -23.29
N PRO A 298 -8.43 -16.46 -22.13
CA PRO A 298 -9.34 -16.37 -21.00
C PRO A 298 -10.73 -15.86 -21.39
N ALA A 299 -11.78 -16.54 -20.91
CA ALA A 299 -13.17 -16.22 -21.19
C ALA A 299 -14.03 -16.42 -19.90
N GLY A 300 -15.33 -16.08 -19.99
CA GLY A 300 -16.26 -16.25 -18.89
C GLY A 300 -15.82 -15.55 -17.60
N SER A 301 -15.87 -16.25 -16.48
CA SER A 301 -15.50 -15.68 -15.17
C SER A 301 -14.02 -15.33 -15.05
N CYS A 302 -13.12 -16.03 -15.74
CA CYS A 302 -11.70 -15.68 -15.77
C CYS A 302 -11.50 -14.31 -16.43
N LEU A 303 -12.06 -14.07 -17.59
CA LEU A 303 -11.99 -12.77 -18.27
C LEU A 303 -12.70 -11.67 -17.47
N ALA A 304 -13.84 -11.98 -16.84
CA ALA A 304 -14.54 -11.03 -15.97
C ALA A 304 -13.67 -10.59 -14.79
N GLN A 305 -12.94 -11.52 -14.17
CA GLN A 305 -11.99 -11.22 -13.09
C GLN A 305 -10.83 -10.33 -13.59
N LEU A 306 -10.21 -10.67 -14.72
CA LEU A 306 -9.14 -9.84 -15.32
C LEU A 306 -9.65 -8.42 -15.64
N ASN A 307 -10.85 -8.30 -16.19
CA ASN A 307 -11.48 -7.01 -16.47
C ASN A 307 -11.67 -6.17 -15.22
N SER A 308 -12.22 -6.76 -14.16
CA SER A 308 -12.41 -6.09 -12.88
C SER A 308 -11.09 -5.61 -12.26
N GLN A 309 -10.02 -6.43 -12.32
CA GLN A 309 -8.73 -6.02 -11.81
C GLN A 309 -8.08 -4.92 -12.68
N ALA A 310 -8.23 -4.97 -13.99
CA ALA A 310 -7.75 -3.91 -14.88
C ALA A 310 -8.44 -2.57 -14.62
N GLU A 311 -9.74 -2.56 -14.37
CA GLU A 311 -10.51 -1.36 -14.01
C GLU A 311 -10.01 -0.76 -12.69
N ARG A 312 -9.84 -1.58 -11.66
CA ARG A 312 -9.30 -1.15 -10.36
C ARG A 312 -7.88 -0.58 -10.48
N LEU A 313 -7.02 -1.22 -11.28
CA LEU A 313 -5.67 -0.71 -11.56
C LEU A 313 -5.71 0.65 -12.25
N ILE A 314 -6.57 0.83 -13.26
CA ILE A 314 -6.72 2.10 -13.97
C ILE A 314 -7.22 3.20 -13.04
N ASP A 315 -8.24 2.93 -12.22
CA ASP A 315 -8.79 3.89 -11.25
C ASP A 315 -7.69 4.35 -10.26
N ALA A 316 -6.91 3.41 -9.71
CA ALA A 316 -5.81 3.72 -8.79
C ALA A 316 -4.64 4.44 -9.47
N LEU A 317 -4.24 4.01 -10.67
CA LEU A 317 -3.16 4.63 -11.44
C LEU A 317 -3.52 6.07 -11.87
N LEU A 318 -4.78 6.34 -12.18
CA LEU A 318 -5.24 7.67 -12.61
C LEU A 318 -5.71 8.55 -11.45
N LEU A 319 -5.48 8.16 -10.19
CA LEU A 319 -5.84 8.93 -9.00
C LEU A 319 -7.32 9.33 -8.99
N LYS A 320 -8.18 8.42 -9.44
CA LYS A 320 -9.63 8.63 -9.42
C LYS A 320 -10.13 8.72 -7.98
N ASP A 321 -11.09 9.61 -7.75
CA ASP A 321 -11.71 9.85 -6.45
C ASP A 321 -10.74 10.33 -5.35
N GLU A 322 -9.56 10.85 -5.71
CA GLU A 322 -8.64 11.47 -4.76
C GLU A 322 -9.29 12.72 -4.13
N ALA A 323 -9.16 12.83 -2.80
CA ALA A 323 -9.68 13.99 -2.08
C ALA A 323 -9.05 15.30 -2.62
N PRO A 324 -9.85 16.34 -2.89
CA PRO A 324 -9.36 17.58 -3.46
C PRO A 324 -8.43 18.31 -2.47
N PHE A 325 -7.36 18.93 -3.00
CA PHE A 325 -6.49 19.76 -2.19
C PHE A 325 -7.23 21.01 -1.68
N PRO A 326 -6.80 21.53 -0.52
CA PRO A 326 -7.32 22.78 0.00
C PRO A 326 -6.93 23.95 -0.89
N GLU A 327 -7.69 25.03 -0.79
CA GLU A 327 -7.34 26.30 -1.41
C GLU A 327 -5.99 26.79 -0.89
N GLY A 328 -5.11 27.28 -1.79
CA GLY A 328 -3.76 27.74 -1.48
C GLY A 328 -2.68 26.65 -1.52
N GLY A 329 -3.08 25.38 -1.70
CA GLY A 329 -2.13 24.28 -1.87
C GLY A 329 -1.40 23.89 -0.58
N ILE A 330 -0.34 23.07 -0.75
CA ILE A 330 0.47 22.49 0.32
C ILE A 330 1.94 22.72 -0.01
N LYS A 331 2.77 22.93 1.01
CA LYS A 331 4.21 23.12 0.84
C LYS A 331 4.97 22.32 1.90
N GLY A 332 5.83 21.41 1.45
CA GLY A 332 6.81 20.70 2.27
C GLY A 332 8.02 21.56 2.62
N ASP A 333 9.02 20.93 3.21
CA ASP A 333 10.33 21.56 3.47
C ASP A 333 11.25 21.54 2.24
N GLY A 334 10.83 20.90 1.14
CA GLY A 334 11.56 20.77 -0.11
C GLY A 334 12.64 19.69 -0.11
N VAL A 335 12.90 19.05 1.03
CA VAL A 335 13.94 18.02 1.15
C VAL A 335 13.47 16.73 0.47
N PHE A 336 12.28 16.26 0.81
CA PHE A 336 11.68 15.08 0.18
C PHE A 336 11.48 15.29 -1.33
N GLU A 337 10.89 16.42 -1.74
CA GLU A 337 10.62 16.74 -3.15
C GLU A 337 11.90 16.71 -3.99
N SER A 338 13.02 17.25 -3.44
CA SER A 338 14.30 17.29 -4.13
C SER A 338 14.87 15.89 -4.42
N VAL A 339 14.71 14.95 -3.48
CA VAL A 339 15.16 13.55 -3.64
C VAL A 339 14.20 12.79 -4.54
N TYR A 340 12.90 12.98 -4.36
CA TYR A 340 11.87 12.36 -5.19
C TYR A 340 12.03 12.74 -6.68
N ALA A 341 12.44 13.96 -6.97
CA ALA A 341 12.70 14.43 -8.33
C ALA A 341 13.92 13.77 -9.00
N LYS A 342 14.89 13.20 -8.25
CA LYS A 342 16.09 12.58 -8.84
C LYS A 342 15.79 11.33 -9.67
N THR A 343 14.68 10.65 -9.40
CA THR A 343 14.28 9.43 -10.11
C THR A 343 13.27 9.68 -11.22
N ARG A 344 13.16 10.95 -11.70
CA ARG A 344 12.26 11.32 -12.81
C ARG A 344 12.64 10.60 -14.09
N LYS A 345 11.63 10.03 -14.76
CA LYS A 345 11.73 9.60 -16.16
C LYS A 345 11.00 10.66 -16.99
N ALA A 346 11.75 11.46 -17.73
CA ALA A 346 11.20 12.55 -18.51
C ALA A 346 11.06 12.18 -19.98
N ASP A 347 9.99 12.65 -20.64
CA ASP A 347 9.81 12.61 -22.10
C ASP A 347 10.68 13.68 -22.79
N CYS A 348 10.66 13.72 -24.11
CA CYS A 348 11.41 14.70 -24.93
C CYS A 348 11.03 16.17 -24.66
N LYS A 349 9.86 16.41 -24.03
CA LYS A 349 9.40 17.74 -23.61
C LYS A 349 9.78 18.07 -22.16
N GLY A 350 10.54 17.20 -21.48
CA GLY A 350 10.97 17.35 -20.10
C GLY A 350 9.87 17.07 -19.07
N ARG A 351 8.71 16.50 -19.46
CA ARG A 351 7.59 16.16 -18.57
C ARG A 351 7.79 14.77 -17.96
N SER A 352 7.36 14.60 -16.71
CA SER A 352 7.45 13.33 -15.98
C SER A 352 6.19 13.08 -15.16
N LEU A 353 5.82 11.82 -14.98
CA LEU A 353 4.78 11.44 -14.01
C LEU A 353 5.16 11.76 -12.56
N ARG A 354 6.45 12.04 -12.28
CA ARG A 354 6.92 12.50 -10.97
C ARG A 354 6.88 14.02 -10.78
N ASP A 355 6.38 14.76 -11.74
CA ASP A 355 6.19 16.19 -11.58
C ASP A 355 5.04 16.46 -10.60
N LEU A 356 5.35 17.13 -9.47
CA LEU A 356 4.37 17.51 -8.47
C LEU A 356 3.68 18.82 -8.86
N ASP A 357 2.42 18.99 -8.45
CA ASP A 357 1.67 20.25 -8.56
C ASP A 357 1.72 20.98 -7.22
N LEU A 358 1.27 20.31 -6.16
CA LEU A 358 1.14 20.80 -4.78
C LEU A 358 0.26 22.03 -4.58
N GLY A 359 -0.17 22.68 -5.64
CA GLY A 359 -1.10 23.82 -5.60
C GLY A 359 -2.56 23.36 -5.59
N THR A 360 -2.89 22.38 -6.41
CA THR A 360 -4.26 21.90 -6.60
C THR A 360 -4.42 20.39 -6.40
N ARG A 361 -3.33 19.63 -6.46
CA ARG A 361 -3.27 18.16 -6.39
C ARG A 361 -1.83 17.69 -6.17
N LEU A 362 -1.67 16.38 -5.91
CA LEU A 362 -0.33 15.83 -5.67
C LEU A 362 0.52 15.83 -6.95
N PHE A 363 0.04 15.24 -8.03
CA PHE A 363 0.79 15.13 -9.28
C PHE A 363 0.29 16.11 -10.35
N LYS A 364 1.22 16.68 -11.09
CA LYS A 364 0.91 17.54 -12.25
C LYS A 364 0.20 16.77 -13.36
N TYR A 365 0.59 15.52 -13.58
CA TYR A 365 -0.03 14.59 -14.49
C TYR A 365 -0.58 13.42 -13.66
N ARG A 366 -1.92 13.32 -13.57
CA ARG A 366 -2.59 12.32 -12.73
C ARG A 366 -2.46 10.90 -13.31
N CYS A 367 -1.25 10.39 -13.25
CA CYS A 367 -0.92 9.00 -13.48
C CYS A 367 0.20 8.60 -12.52
N SER A 368 -0.08 7.62 -11.68
CA SER A 368 0.85 7.15 -10.64
C SER A 368 2.19 6.72 -11.22
N PRO A 369 3.32 7.23 -10.71
CA PRO A 369 4.64 6.74 -11.07
C PRO A 369 4.89 5.25 -10.75
N LEU A 370 4.06 4.64 -9.91
CA LEU A 370 4.14 3.20 -9.62
C LEU A 370 3.83 2.31 -10.83
N ILE A 371 3.34 2.87 -11.95
CA ILE A 371 3.30 2.16 -13.22
C ILE A 371 4.70 1.73 -13.70
N TYR A 372 5.77 2.37 -13.20
CA TYR A 372 7.16 2.01 -13.46
C TYR A 372 7.75 1.03 -12.44
N SER A 373 7.03 0.71 -11.36
CA SER A 373 7.51 -0.17 -10.29
C SER A 373 7.69 -1.61 -10.78
N LYS A 374 8.58 -2.35 -10.11
CA LYS A 374 8.74 -3.78 -10.36
C LYS A 374 7.44 -4.53 -10.09
N SER A 375 6.69 -4.14 -9.05
CA SER A 375 5.43 -4.77 -8.69
C SER A 375 4.38 -4.68 -9.80
N PHE A 376 4.29 -3.55 -10.52
CA PHE A 376 3.44 -3.43 -11.71
C PHE A 376 3.97 -4.28 -12.87
N GLY A 377 5.28 -4.31 -13.08
CA GLY A 377 5.94 -5.14 -14.10
C GLY A 377 5.71 -6.64 -13.93
N TRP A 378 5.53 -7.11 -12.69
CA TRP A 378 5.29 -8.52 -12.35
C TRP A 378 3.82 -8.98 -12.45
N LEU A 379 2.91 -8.09 -12.80
CA LEU A 379 1.53 -8.49 -13.10
C LEU A 379 1.52 -9.59 -14.19
N PRO A 380 0.59 -10.57 -14.11
CA PRO A 380 0.39 -11.51 -15.21
C PRO A 380 0.26 -10.78 -16.55
N LYS A 381 0.91 -11.32 -17.58
CA LYS A 381 0.97 -10.67 -18.90
C LYS A 381 -0.42 -10.30 -19.42
N GLU A 382 -1.38 -11.20 -19.26
CA GLU A 382 -2.78 -11.02 -19.70
C GLU A 382 -3.44 -9.81 -19.01
N LEU A 383 -3.21 -9.64 -17.72
CA LEU A 383 -3.73 -8.49 -16.97
C LEU A 383 -3.00 -7.21 -17.33
N ARG A 384 -1.66 -7.24 -17.39
CA ARG A 384 -0.84 -6.06 -17.70
C ARG A 384 -1.16 -5.51 -19.09
N ASP A 385 -1.21 -6.39 -20.09
CA ASP A 385 -1.52 -5.99 -21.47
C ASP A 385 -2.95 -5.45 -21.60
N LEU A 386 -3.92 -6.07 -20.92
CA LEU A 386 -5.30 -5.60 -20.86
C LEU A 386 -5.39 -4.21 -20.22
N THR A 387 -4.71 -4.01 -19.09
CA THR A 387 -4.68 -2.73 -18.37
C THR A 387 -4.07 -1.64 -19.23
N LEU A 388 -2.91 -1.89 -19.84
CA LEU A 388 -2.22 -0.92 -20.68
C LEU A 388 -2.99 -0.61 -21.98
N SER A 389 -3.62 -1.60 -22.61
CA SER A 389 -4.47 -1.38 -23.81
C SER A 389 -5.64 -0.47 -23.48
N ARG A 390 -6.38 -0.75 -22.40
CA ARG A 390 -7.50 0.09 -21.94
C ARG A 390 -7.05 1.49 -21.51
N LEU A 391 -5.89 1.58 -20.86
CA LEU A 391 -5.30 2.87 -20.50
C LEU A 391 -5.04 3.71 -21.76
N SER A 392 -4.39 3.13 -22.78
CA SER A 392 -4.15 3.81 -24.06
C SER A 392 -5.44 4.25 -24.73
N GLU A 393 -6.43 3.35 -24.82
CA GLU A 393 -7.73 3.65 -25.43
C GLU A 393 -8.45 4.79 -24.74
N GLY A 394 -8.53 4.75 -23.39
CA GLY A 394 -9.19 5.78 -22.60
C GLY A 394 -8.50 7.13 -22.64
N LEU A 395 -7.15 7.15 -22.64
CA LEU A 395 -6.37 8.40 -22.76
C LEU A 395 -6.56 9.07 -24.13
N LYS A 396 -6.72 8.30 -25.22
CA LYS A 396 -6.91 8.81 -26.58
C LYS A 396 -8.38 9.11 -26.91
N ALA A 397 -9.32 8.60 -26.16
CA ALA A 397 -10.74 8.68 -26.51
C ALA A 397 -11.23 10.14 -26.57
N PRO A 398 -11.90 10.58 -27.66
CA PRO A 398 -12.54 11.90 -27.72
C PRO A 398 -13.62 12.05 -26.64
N GLN A 399 -14.40 11.00 -26.39
CA GLN A 399 -15.34 10.86 -25.29
C GLN A 399 -14.82 9.79 -24.35
N PRO A 400 -14.13 10.18 -23.25
CA PRO A 400 -13.46 9.23 -22.39
C PRO A 400 -14.46 8.41 -21.56
N PRO A 401 -14.16 7.14 -21.27
CA PRO A 401 -14.89 6.36 -20.28
C PRO A 401 -14.90 7.05 -18.89
N ALA A 402 -15.84 6.65 -18.03
CA ALA A 402 -16.02 7.26 -16.69
C ALA A 402 -14.74 7.29 -15.83
N ALA A 403 -13.89 6.26 -15.92
CA ALA A 403 -12.59 6.20 -15.23
C ALA A 403 -11.63 7.34 -15.62
N PHE A 404 -11.82 7.98 -16.77
CA PHE A 404 -10.96 9.05 -17.30
C PHE A 404 -11.64 10.43 -17.30
N ALA A 405 -12.91 10.50 -16.91
CA ALA A 405 -13.72 11.73 -17.04
C ALA A 405 -13.18 12.90 -16.20
N HIS A 406 -12.47 12.62 -15.11
CA HIS A 406 -11.84 13.62 -14.25
C HIS A 406 -10.57 14.24 -14.84
N LEU A 407 -10.04 13.69 -15.96
CA LEU A 407 -8.84 14.15 -16.62
C LEU A 407 -9.19 15.03 -17.80
N PRO A 408 -8.76 16.32 -17.86
CA PRO A 408 -8.86 17.18 -19.04
C PRO A 408 -8.19 16.52 -20.28
N ALA A 409 -8.67 16.85 -21.48
CA ALA A 409 -8.14 16.27 -22.71
C ALA A 409 -6.62 16.48 -22.89
N GLU A 410 -6.12 17.69 -22.56
CA GLU A 410 -4.69 18.01 -22.65
C GLU A 410 -3.86 17.19 -21.65
N GLU A 411 -4.40 16.93 -20.44
CA GLU A 411 -3.71 16.10 -19.46
C GLU A 411 -3.67 14.63 -19.91
N ARG A 412 -4.77 14.08 -20.44
CA ARG A 412 -4.81 12.74 -21.00
C ARG A 412 -3.79 12.57 -22.12
N LYS A 413 -3.73 13.53 -23.05
CA LYS A 413 -2.73 13.55 -24.12
C LYS A 413 -1.31 13.59 -23.57
N ALA A 414 -1.04 14.45 -22.55
CA ALA A 414 0.28 14.53 -21.94
C ALA A 414 0.68 13.20 -21.28
N ILE A 415 -0.21 12.58 -20.51
CA ILE A 415 0.03 11.27 -19.88
C ILE A 415 0.34 10.20 -20.94
N HIS A 416 -0.44 10.16 -22.02
CA HIS A 416 -0.21 9.20 -23.11
C HIS A 416 1.16 9.41 -23.76
N GLU A 417 1.55 10.65 -24.06
CA GLU A 417 2.85 11.00 -24.65
C GLU A 417 4.01 10.62 -23.70
N ILE A 418 3.92 10.98 -22.41
CA ILE A 418 4.92 10.62 -21.39
C ILE A 418 5.10 9.10 -21.36
N LEU A 419 4.01 8.34 -21.19
CA LEU A 419 4.07 6.88 -21.12
C LEU A 419 4.64 6.26 -22.40
N THR A 420 4.32 6.81 -23.56
CA THR A 420 4.82 6.33 -24.85
C THR A 420 6.35 6.37 -24.94
N GLU A 421 6.96 7.37 -24.34
CA GLU A 421 8.43 7.56 -24.37
C GLU A 421 9.15 6.92 -23.17
N THR A 422 8.47 6.78 -22.01
CA THR A 422 9.15 6.46 -20.77
C THR A 422 8.82 5.07 -20.20
N LEU A 423 7.72 4.44 -20.64
CA LEU A 423 7.35 3.10 -20.18
C LEU A 423 7.90 2.04 -21.13
N ALA A 424 8.64 1.08 -20.57
CA ALA A 424 9.09 -0.10 -21.33
C ALA A 424 7.93 -1.08 -21.59
N ASP A 425 8.11 -1.95 -22.60
CA ASP A 425 7.21 -3.08 -22.88
C ASP A 425 5.73 -2.70 -23.12
N LEU A 426 5.52 -1.62 -23.86
CA LEU A 426 4.18 -1.19 -24.27
C LEU A 426 3.53 -2.23 -25.22
N PRO A 427 2.22 -2.50 -25.09
CA PRO A 427 1.52 -3.42 -25.98
C PRO A 427 1.52 -2.91 -27.43
N THR A 428 1.45 -3.85 -28.39
CA THR A 428 1.58 -3.57 -29.83
C THR A 428 0.61 -2.50 -30.34
N GLY A 429 -0.56 -2.34 -29.72
CA GLY A 429 -1.58 -1.33 -30.08
C GLY A 429 -1.38 0.06 -29.45
N TRP A 430 -0.39 0.25 -28.57
CA TRP A 430 -0.24 1.50 -27.82
C TRP A 430 0.00 2.75 -28.69
N LYS A 431 0.84 2.60 -29.71
CA LYS A 431 1.27 3.73 -30.59
C LYS A 431 0.32 4.08 -31.74
N ARG A 432 -0.78 3.36 -31.90
CA ARG A 432 -1.74 3.59 -32.97
C ARG A 432 -2.85 4.56 -32.64
#